data_d6e3a6eca2298244779ce274b969683c
#
_entry.id   d6e3a6eca2298244779ce274b969683c
#
_cell.length_a   1.000
_cell.length_b   1.000
_cell.length_c   1.000
_cell.angle_alpha   90.00
_cell.angle_beta   90.00
_cell.angle_gamma   90.00
#
_symmetry.space_group_name_H-M   'P 1'
#
loop_
_entity.id
_entity.type
_entity.pdbx_description
1 polymer ?
#
loop_
_entity_poly.entity_id
_entity_poly.type
_entity_poly.pdbx_seq_one_letter_code
_entity_poly.pdbx_strand_id
1 'polypeptide(L)'
;KAWESARQEAKAAFGNDAMYMEKLIEEPRHIEIQIVGDSTGKACHLSERDCSIQRRHQKLTEETPSPFMTNTLRKKMGDAAVKAAEHIKYEGAGTIEFLVDKHRNFYFMEMNTRIQVEHPITEQVIEFDLIREQIKVAAGQKITGKHYLPRLHSIECRINAEDPLNDFRP
;
A
#
# COMPACT_ATOMS: atom_id res chain seq x y z
N LYS A 1 24.54 22.62 7.96
CA LYS A 1 24.04 23.40 6.79
C LYS A 1 22.75 22.78 6.23
N ALA A 2 22.73 21.51 5.74
CA ALA A 2 21.51 20.91 5.16
C ALA A 2 20.30 20.90 6.12
N TRP A 3 20.52 20.55 7.38
CA TRP A 3 19.48 20.57 8.42
C TRP A 3 18.88 21.98 8.64
N GLU A 4 19.71 23.00 8.70
CA GLU A 4 19.25 24.37 8.89
C GLU A 4 18.48 24.88 7.66
N SER A 5 18.96 24.56 6.44
CA SER A 5 18.27 24.90 5.20
C SER A 5 16.88 24.24 5.16
N ALA A 6 16.80 22.94 5.45
CA ALA A 6 15.53 22.21 5.47
C ALA A 6 14.53 22.78 6.50
N ARG A 7 14.99 23.16 7.69
CA ARG A 7 14.14 23.82 8.69
C ARG A 7 13.59 25.16 8.20
N GLN A 8 14.43 25.98 7.54
CA GLN A 8 13.98 27.26 6.98
C GLN A 8 12.93 27.06 5.89
N GLU A 9 13.14 26.08 5.00
CA GLU A 9 12.18 25.73 3.96
C GLU A 9 10.86 25.22 4.56
N ALA A 10 10.93 24.34 5.56
CA ALA A 10 9.74 23.84 6.24
C ALA A 10 8.96 24.96 6.92
N LYS A 11 9.67 25.90 7.57
CA LYS A 11 9.03 27.05 8.20
C LYS A 11 8.35 27.97 7.19
N ALA A 12 9.00 28.20 6.05
CA ALA A 12 8.43 29.05 5.00
C ALA A 12 7.20 28.41 4.34
N ALA A 13 7.23 27.08 4.09
CA ALA A 13 6.18 26.36 3.40
C ALA A 13 5.00 25.98 4.30
N PHE A 14 5.25 25.61 5.55
CA PHE A 14 4.25 25.02 6.46
C PHE A 14 3.99 25.84 7.73
N GLY A 15 4.72 26.95 7.94
CA GLY A 15 4.63 27.73 9.18
C GLY A 15 5.25 27.04 10.41
N ASN A 16 5.80 25.83 10.25
CA ASN A 16 6.41 25.01 11.30
C ASN A 16 7.78 24.51 10.83
N ASP A 17 8.80 24.59 11.67
CA ASP A 17 10.17 24.15 11.38
C ASP A 17 10.51 22.80 12.02
N ALA A 18 9.52 22.07 12.53
CA ALA A 18 9.71 20.72 13.04
C ALA A 18 10.16 19.77 11.92
N MET A 19 11.18 18.98 12.20
CA MET A 19 11.79 18.05 11.26
C MET A 19 11.96 16.68 11.91
N TYR A 20 11.89 15.66 11.11
CA TYR A 20 12.29 14.31 11.50
C TYR A 20 13.27 13.75 10.47
N MET A 21 13.97 12.70 10.82
CA MET A 21 14.97 12.08 9.98
C MET A 21 14.66 10.59 9.83
N GLU A 22 14.63 10.13 8.59
CA GLU A 22 14.42 8.73 8.27
C GLU A 22 15.62 8.14 7.54
N LYS A 23 15.77 6.82 7.61
CA LYS A 23 16.75 6.11 6.81
C LYS A 23 16.36 6.15 5.35
N LEU A 24 17.27 6.64 4.48
CA LEU A 24 17.12 6.53 3.05
C LEU A 24 17.24 5.06 2.60
N ILE A 25 16.23 4.55 1.92
CA ILE A 25 16.28 3.26 1.26
C ILE A 25 16.56 3.51 -0.22
N GLU A 26 17.74 3.08 -0.67
CA GLU A 26 18.16 3.29 -2.05
C GLU A 26 17.44 2.34 -3.01
N GLU A 27 16.95 2.87 -4.13
CA GLU A 27 16.26 2.12 -5.19
C GLU A 27 15.19 1.14 -4.67
N PRO A 28 14.28 1.60 -3.77
CA PRO A 28 13.32 0.70 -3.17
C PRO A 28 12.24 0.30 -4.16
N ARG A 29 11.68 -0.90 -3.96
CA ARG A 29 10.37 -1.27 -4.49
C ARG A 29 9.29 -0.78 -3.54
N HIS A 30 8.23 -0.23 -4.07
CA HIS A 30 7.03 0.12 -3.33
C HIS A 30 6.07 -1.08 -3.40
N ILE A 31 6.05 -1.86 -2.35
CA ILE A 31 5.20 -3.05 -2.22
C ILE A 31 4.19 -2.81 -1.11
N GLU A 32 2.95 -3.11 -1.39
CA GLU A 32 1.86 -2.93 -0.43
C GLU A 32 1.08 -4.22 -0.21
N ILE A 33 0.55 -4.38 1.00
CA ILE A 33 -0.26 -5.54 1.39
C ILE A 33 -1.70 -5.10 1.61
N GLN A 34 -2.63 -5.64 0.83
CA GLN A 34 -4.06 -5.45 1.05
C GLN A 34 -4.51 -6.23 2.26
N ILE A 35 -5.18 -5.57 3.19
CA ILE A 35 -5.77 -6.18 4.38
C ILE A 35 -7.27 -5.94 4.45
N VAL A 36 -7.96 -6.82 5.16
CA VAL A 36 -9.34 -6.63 5.66
C VAL A 36 -9.39 -7.10 7.10
N GLY A 37 -9.98 -6.29 7.96
CA GLY A 37 -10.24 -6.63 9.35
C GLY A 37 -11.71 -6.51 9.72
N ASP A 38 -12.15 -7.18 10.80
CA ASP A 38 -13.51 -7.11 11.30
C ASP A 38 -13.58 -6.66 12.77
N SER A 39 -14.80 -6.39 13.23
CA SER A 39 -15.09 -5.92 14.60
C SER A 39 -14.66 -6.90 15.70
N THR A 40 -14.32 -8.16 15.38
CA THR A 40 -13.80 -9.13 16.35
C THR A 40 -12.30 -8.98 16.60
N GLY A 41 -11.64 -8.07 15.85
CA GLY A 41 -10.21 -7.85 15.90
C GLY A 41 -9.40 -8.86 15.08
N LYS A 42 -10.05 -9.61 14.20
CA LYS A 42 -9.37 -10.51 13.26
C LYS A 42 -9.12 -9.81 11.94
N ALA A 43 -7.99 -10.11 11.33
CA ALA A 43 -7.63 -9.60 10.01
C ALA A 43 -7.08 -10.71 9.11
N CYS A 44 -7.17 -10.49 7.79
CA CYS A 44 -6.49 -11.30 6.79
C CYS A 44 -5.79 -10.40 5.78
N HIS A 45 -4.78 -10.92 5.08
CA HIS A 45 -4.18 -10.27 3.93
C HIS A 45 -4.65 -10.90 2.62
N LEU A 46 -4.79 -10.07 1.61
CA LEU A 46 -5.22 -10.44 0.26
C LEU A 46 -4.06 -10.36 -0.75
N SER A 47 -2.85 -10.71 -0.31
CA SER A 47 -1.60 -10.63 -1.06
C SER A 47 -1.10 -9.19 -1.28
N GLU A 48 -0.06 -9.07 -2.11
CA GLU A 48 0.61 -7.80 -2.39
C GLU A 48 0.24 -7.22 -3.75
N ARG A 49 0.52 -5.92 -3.88
CA ARG A 49 0.66 -5.19 -5.15
C ARG A 49 2.03 -4.54 -5.21
N ASP A 50 2.63 -4.49 -6.40
CA ASP A 50 3.83 -3.72 -6.70
C ASP A 50 3.42 -2.40 -7.34
N CYS A 51 3.70 -1.31 -6.66
CA CYS A 51 3.37 0.06 -7.06
C CYS A 51 4.63 0.90 -7.33
N SER A 52 5.71 0.25 -7.75
CA SER A 52 7.01 0.92 -7.95
C SER A 52 7.06 1.85 -9.15
N ILE A 53 6.17 1.67 -10.14
CA ILE A 53 6.12 2.53 -11.34
C ILE A 53 5.31 3.77 -11.01
N GLN A 54 6.05 4.87 -10.80
CA GLN A 54 5.50 6.13 -10.34
C GLN A 54 6.07 7.31 -11.13
N ARG A 55 5.32 8.41 -11.18
CA ARG A 55 5.78 9.72 -11.65
C ARG A 55 5.54 10.77 -10.57
N ARG A 56 6.59 11.48 -10.14
CA ARG A 56 6.51 12.48 -9.08
C ARG A 56 5.83 11.93 -7.81
N HIS A 57 6.16 10.69 -7.43
CA HIS A 57 5.58 9.96 -6.29
C HIS A 57 4.08 9.61 -6.42
N GLN A 58 3.53 9.65 -7.63
CA GLN A 58 2.17 9.18 -7.93
C GLN A 58 2.23 7.83 -8.63
N LYS A 59 1.49 6.85 -8.14
CA LYS A 59 1.36 5.53 -8.75
C LYS A 59 0.76 5.68 -10.16
N LEU A 60 1.36 5.03 -11.16
CA LEU A 60 0.91 5.04 -12.55
C LEU A 60 0.53 3.66 -13.07
N THR A 61 1.29 2.67 -12.66
CA THR A 61 1.06 1.27 -13.04
C THR A 61 1.27 0.41 -11.82
N GLU A 62 0.32 -0.44 -11.54
CA GLU A 62 0.35 -1.38 -10.46
C GLU A 62 0.23 -2.80 -11.00
N GLU A 63 0.96 -3.75 -10.40
CA GLU A 63 0.89 -5.16 -10.79
C GLU A 63 0.81 -6.10 -9.59
N THR A 64 0.19 -7.24 -9.79
CA THR A 64 0.15 -8.31 -8.81
C THR A 64 0.12 -9.68 -9.52
N PRO A 65 0.87 -10.69 -9.04
CA PRO A 65 1.89 -10.59 -7.99
C PRO A 65 3.11 -9.80 -8.45
N SER A 66 3.84 -9.20 -7.52
CA SER A 66 5.11 -8.54 -7.82
C SER A 66 6.14 -9.54 -8.33
N PRO A 67 6.81 -9.26 -9.47
CA PRO A 67 7.87 -10.13 -9.98
C PRO A 67 9.11 -10.16 -9.07
N PHE A 68 9.24 -9.20 -8.19
CA PHE A 68 10.34 -9.12 -7.22
C PHE A 68 10.13 -10.01 -5.98
N MET A 69 8.87 -10.35 -5.68
CA MET A 69 8.50 -11.07 -4.48
C MET A 69 8.79 -12.57 -4.57
N THR A 70 9.32 -13.12 -3.47
CA THR A 70 9.37 -14.57 -3.24
C THR A 70 8.22 -14.99 -2.33
N ASN A 71 7.84 -16.26 -2.35
CA ASN A 71 6.81 -16.78 -1.44
C ASN A 71 7.16 -16.56 0.04
N THR A 72 8.45 -16.65 0.38
CA THR A 72 8.94 -16.41 1.75
C THR A 72 8.77 -14.94 2.15
N LEU A 73 9.12 -14.01 1.25
CA LEU A 73 8.95 -12.58 1.52
C LEU A 73 7.48 -12.20 1.61
N ARG A 74 6.65 -12.69 0.67
CA ARG A 74 5.20 -12.49 0.67
C ARG A 74 4.57 -12.90 2.00
N LYS A 75 4.95 -14.10 2.49
CA LYS A 75 4.46 -14.57 3.77
C LYS A 75 4.89 -13.67 4.92
N LYS A 76 6.17 -13.29 5.00
CA LYS A 76 6.69 -12.41 6.07
C LYS A 76 5.99 -11.05 6.08
N MET A 77 5.82 -10.44 4.94
CA MET A 77 5.16 -9.13 4.81
C MET A 77 3.66 -9.25 5.11
N GLY A 78 2.99 -10.28 4.61
CA GLY A 78 1.59 -10.56 4.92
C GLY A 78 1.35 -10.79 6.41
N ASP A 79 2.16 -11.61 7.05
CA ASP A 79 2.09 -11.86 8.50
C ASP A 79 2.31 -10.56 9.30
N ALA A 80 3.27 -9.71 8.89
CA ALA A 80 3.53 -8.43 9.53
C ALA A 80 2.34 -7.47 9.39
N ALA A 81 1.74 -7.41 8.20
CA ALA A 81 0.56 -6.58 7.93
C ALA A 81 -0.65 -7.02 8.74
N VAL A 82 -0.93 -8.34 8.80
CA VAL A 82 -2.02 -8.88 9.61
C VAL A 82 -1.80 -8.58 11.10
N LYS A 83 -0.58 -8.84 11.61
CA LYS A 83 -0.25 -8.55 13.00
C LYS A 83 -0.45 -7.07 13.36
N ALA A 84 -0.07 -6.15 12.48
CA ALA A 84 -0.29 -4.72 12.68
C ALA A 84 -1.79 -4.40 12.72
N ALA A 85 -2.56 -4.90 11.76
CA ALA A 85 -4.00 -4.68 11.69
C ALA A 85 -4.75 -5.23 12.93
N GLU A 86 -4.42 -6.45 13.36
CA GLU A 86 -5.00 -7.06 14.55
C GLU A 86 -4.63 -6.31 15.83
N HIS A 87 -3.38 -5.84 15.94
CA HIS A 87 -2.92 -5.09 17.10
C HIS A 87 -3.70 -3.80 17.33
N ILE A 88 -4.02 -3.08 16.24
CA ILE A 88 -4.83 -1.85 16.30
C ILE A 88 -6.33 -2.12 16.21
N LYS A 89 -6.73 -3.39 16.10
CA LYS A 89 -8.13 -3.81 15.89
C LYS A 89 -8.78 -3.09 14.70
N TYR A 90 -8.04 -3.07 13.58
CA TYR A 90 -8.50 -2.40 12.37
C TYR A 90 -9.75 -3.07 11.81
N GLU A 91 -10.74 -2.28 11.42
CA GLU A 91 -11.99 -2.73 10.83
C GLU A 91 -12.15 -2.12 9.42
N GLY A 92 -12.54 -2.95 8.45
CA GLY A 92 -12.70 -2.56 7.06
C GLY A 92 -11.52 -2.94 6.17
N ALA A 93 -11.55 -2.44 4.93
CA ALA A 93 -10.46 -2.59 3.97
C ALA A 93 -9.38 -1.54 4.21
N GLY A 94 -8.13 -1.96 4.20
CA GLY A 94 -6.97 -1.10 4.34
C GLY A 94 -5.75 -1.68 3.64
N THR A 95 -4.71 -0.87 3.52
CA THR A 95 -3.47 -1.27 2.87
C THR A 95 -2.28 -0.84 3.72
N ILE A 96 -1.33 -1.74 3.89
CA ILE A 96 -0.05 -1.43 4.56
C ILE A 96 1.03 -1.37 3.50
N GLU A 97 1.67 -0.21 3.38
CA GLU A 97 2.69 0.08 2.41
C GLU A 97 4.09 -0.11 2.98
N PHE A 98 4.97 -0.68 2.18
CA PHE A 98 6.36 -0.97 2.54
C PHE A 98 7.31 -0.52 1.43
N LEU A 99 8.51 -0.11 1.86
CA LEU A 99 9.66 -0.03 0.98
C LEU A 99 10.47 -1.32 1.09
N VAL A 100 10.81 -1.93 -0.03
CA VAL A 100 11.59 -3.18 -0.07
C VAL A 100 12.89 -2.92 -0.80
N ASP A 101 14.03 -3.11 -0.12
CA ASP A 101 15.35 -2.91 -0.69
C ASP A 101 15.77 -4.07 -1.64
N LYS A 102 16.89 -3.88 -2.34
CA LYS A 102 17.48 -4.89 -3.24
C LYS A 102 17.87 -6.21 -2.56
N HIS A 103 18.01 -6.21 -1.24
CA HIS A 103 18.31 -7.39 -0.43
C HIS A 103 17.05 -8.08 0.11
N ARG A 104 15.85 -7.56 -0.29
CA ARG A 104 14.53 -8.02 0.18
C ARG A 104 14.29 -7.80 1.68
N ASN A 105 14.96 -6.81 2.29
CA ASN A 105 14.50 -6.28 3.56
C ASN A 105 13.33 -5.33 3.31
N PHE A 106 12.32 -5.38 4.16
CA PHE A 106 11.16 -4.52 4.05
C PHE A 106 11.03 -3.60 5.25
N TYR A 107 10.56 -2.39 4.99
CA TYR A 107 10.43 -1.31 5.96
C TYR A 107 9.02 -0.74 5.85
N PHE A 108 8.33 -0.63 6.99
CA PHE A 108 7.02 0.00 7.04
C PHE A 108 7.12 1.46 6.57
N MET A 109 6.21 1.88 5.72
CA MET A 109 6.11 3.25 5.27
C MET A 109 4.86 3.93 5.86
N GLU A 110 3.68 3.43 5.51
CA GLU A 110 2.42 3.96 6.01
C GLU A 110 1.30 2.92 5.96
N MET A 111 0.15 3.27 6.55
CA MET A 111 -1.08 2.52 6.43
C MET A 111 -2.17 3.42 5.84
N ASN A 112 -2.78 2.97 4.76
CA ASN A 112 -3.96 3.61 4.18
C ASN A 112 -5.22 2.96 4.76
N THR A 113 -5.96 3.71 5.57
CA THR A 113 -7.16 3.23 6.26
C THR A 113 -8.42 3.40 5.40
N ARG A 114 -8.33 3.02 4.16
CA ARG A 114 -9.38 3.13 3.14
C ARG A 114 -9.13 2.15 2.00
N ILE A 115 -10.14 2.00 1.12
CA ILE A 115 -9.95 1.38 -0.18
C ILE A 115 -9.03 2.26 -1.06
N GLN A 116 -8.26 1.65 -1.94
CA GLN A 116 -7.39 2.34 -2.89
C GLN A 116 -7.85 2.11 -4.34
N VAL A 117 -7.37 2.95 -5.26
CA VAL A 117 -7.70 2.86 -6.69
C VAL A 117 -7.33 1.49 -7.24
N GLU A 118 -6.16 0.99 -6.87
CA GLU A 118 -5.54 -0.25 -7.35
C GLU A 118 -6.10 -1.57 -6.76
N HIS A 119 -7.20 -1.51 -6.00
CA HIS A 119 -7.83 -2.73 -5.47
C HIS A 119 -8.28 -3.73 -6.53
N PRO A 120 -8.68 -3.32 -7.76
CA PRO A 120 -9.21 -4.24 -8.76
C PRO A 120 -8.21 -5.33 -9.17
N ILE A 121 -6.91 -5.02 -9.23
CA ILE A 121 -5.92 -6.05 -9.58
C ILE A 121 -5.82 -7.15 -8.52
N THR A 122 -5.99 -6.80 -7.24
CA THR A 122 -6.08 -7.78 -6.17
C THR A 122 -7.30 -8.67 -6.35
N GLU A 123 -8.47 -8.11 -6.59
CA GLU A 123 -9.71 -8.86 -6.81
C GLU A 123 -9.58 -9.85 -7.97
N GLN A 124 -8.93 -9.44 -9.07
CA GLN A 124 -8.73 -10.28 -10.25
C GLN A 124 -7.85 -11.50 -9.97
N VAL A 125 -6.77 -11.35 -9.21
CA VAL A 125 -5.80 -12.45 -9.02
C VAL A 125 -6.20 -13.44 -7.93
N ILE A 126 -7.13 -13.07 -7.05
CA ILE A 126 -7.60 -13.93 -5.96
C ILE A 126 -9.08 -14.30 -6.06
N GLU A 127 -9.79 -13.77 -7.06
CA GLU A 127 -11.22 -13.99 -7.26
C GLU A 127 -12.04 -13.65 -6.00
N PHE A 128 -11.81 -12.46 -5.44
CA PHE A 128 -12.41 -12.00 -4.20
C PHE A 128 -12.93 -10.56 -4.34
N ASP A 129 -14.22 -10.35 -4.07
CA ASP A 129 -14.87 -9.04 -4.12
C ASP A 129 -14.61 -8.27 -2.80
N LEU A 130 -13.61 -7.40 -2.81
CA LEU A 130 -13.17 -6.62 -1.66
C LEU A 130 -14.20 -5.58 -1.23
N ILE A 131 -14.87 -4.93 -2.19
CA ILE A 131 -15.90 -3.92 -1.90
C ILE A 131 -17.10 -4.57 -1.21
N ARG A 132 -17.52 -5.72 -1.70
CA ARG A 132 -18.60 -6.50 -1.07
C ARG A 132 -18.22 -6.92 0.35
N GLU A 133 -16.98 -7.33 0.56
CA GLU A 133 -16.51 -7.72 1.89
C GLU A 133 -16.47 -6.51 2.85
N GLN A 134 -16.02 -5.35 2.37
CA GLN A 134 -16.04 -4.11 3.14
C GLN A 134 -17.46 -3.74 3.59
N ILE A 135 -18.46 -3.88 2.70
CA ILE A 135 -19.88 -3.63 3.03
C ILE A 135 -20.38 -4.63 4.10
N LYS A 136 -20.03 -5.91 3.97
CA LYS A 136 -20.40 -6.94 4.97
C LYS A 136 -19.80 -6.65 6.34
N VAL A 137 -18.52 -6.27 6.38
CA VAL A 137 -17.84 -5.92 7.63
C VAL A 137 -18.54 -4.70 8.27
N ALA A 138 -18.82 -3.65 7.49
CA ALA A 138 -19.55 -2.48 7.98
C ALA A 138 -20.97 -2.81 8.49
N ALA A 139 -21.57 -3.89 7.97
CA ALA A 139 -22.85 -4.43 8.48
C ALA A 139 -22.67 -5.36 9.70
N GLY A 140 -21.49 -5.41 10.31
CA GLY A 140 -21.20 -6.20 11.51
C GLY A 140 -20.93 -7.69 11.26
N GLN A 141 -20.74 -8.09 10.00
CA GLN A 141 -20.39 -9.47 9.68
C GLN A 141 -18.88 -9.71 9.86
N LYS A 142 -18.54 -10.96 10.18
CA LYS A 142 -17.13 -11.38 10.23
C LYS A 142 -16.55 -11.47 8.83
N ILE A 143 -15.24 -11.24 8.71
CA ILE A 143 -14.53 -11.44 7.45
C ILE A 143 -14.68 -12.88 6.96
N THR A 144 -14.92 -13.04 5.66
CA THR A 144 -14.89 -14.34 4.98
C THR A 144 -13.55 -14.59 4.30
N GLY A 145 -12.71 -13.57 4.22
CA GLY A 145 -11.38 -13.62 3.64
C GLY A 145 -10.43 -14.55 4.42
N LYS A 146 -9.44 -15.03 3.70
CA LYS A 146 -8.33 -15.85 4.20
C LYS A 146 -7.01 -15.18 3.80
N HIS A 147 -5.90 -15.76 4.16
CA HIS A 147 -4.62 -15.39 3.56
C HIS A 147 -4.55 -15.96 2.14
N TYR A 148 -4.65 -15.07 1.15
CA TYR A 148 -4.67 -15.48 -0.26
C TYR A 148 -3.26 -15.45 -0.85
N LEU A 149 -3.03 -16.40 -1.76
CA LEU A 149 -1.92 -16.38 -2.70
C LEU A 149 -2.46 -16.07 -4.09
N PRO A 150 -1.81 -15.20 -4.87
CA PRO A 150 -2.24 -14.88 -6.22
C PRO A 150 -2.24 -16.13 -7.10
N ARG A 151 -3.28 -16.32 -7.90
CA ARG A 151 -3.41 -17.44 -8.85
C ARG A 151 -3.17 -16.99 -10.29
N LEU A 152 -3.40 -15.73 -10.55
CA LEU A 152 -3.30 -15.08 -11.84
C LEU A 152 -2.30 -13.94 -11.76
N HIS A 153 -2.13 -13.21 -12.85
CA HIS A 153 -1.35 -11.97 -12.91
C HIS A 153 -2.24 -10.87 -13.48
N SER A 154 -2.21 -9.70 -12.88
CA SER A 154 -2.98 -8.54 -13.33
C SER A 154 -2.16 -7.27 -13.27
N ILE A 155 -2.37 -6.38 -14.23
CA ILE A 155 -1.74 -5.06 -14.31
C ILE A 155 -2.85 -4.02 -14.45
N GLU A 156 -2.74 -2.95 -13.68
CA GLU A 156 -3.57 -1.75 -13.81
C GLU A 156 -2.69 -0.60 -14.33
N CYS A 157 -3.24 0.17 -15.26
CA CYS A 157 -2.64 1.41 -15.73
C CYS A 157 -3.62 2.56 -15.47
N ARG A 158 -3.15 3.61 -14.80
CA ARG A 158 -3.96 4.81 -14.58
C ARG A 158 -3.95 5.68 -15.82
N ILE A 159 -5.14 5.91 -16.38
CA ILE A 159 -5.32 6.82 -17.52
C ILE A 159 -5.78 8.16 -16.95
N ASN A 160 -4.91 9.16 -17.01
CA ASN A 160 -5.17 10.49 -16.47
C ASN A 160 -5.57 11.46 -17.60
N ALA A 161 -6.58 12.30 -17.34
CA ALA A 161 -6.94 13.42 -18.21
C ALA A 161 -6.00 14.60 -17.89
N GLU A 162 -4.86 14.66 -18.57
CA GLU A 162 -3.81 15.67 -18.39
C GLU A 162 -3.47 16.32 -19.72
N ASP A 163 -3.12 17.61 -19.70
CA ASP A 163 -2.68 18.36 -20.89
C ASP A 163 -1.16 18.28 -21.03
N PRO A 164 -0.61 17.50 -22.00
CA PRO A 164 0.83 17.40 -22.21
C PRO A 164 1.49 18.69 -22.65
N LEU A 165 0.73 19.63 -23.24
CA LEU A 165 1.25 20.93 -23.66
C LEU A 165 1.35 21.94 -22.50
N ASN A 166 0.70 21.63 -21.38
CA ASN A 166 0.65 22.47 -20.19
C ASN A 166 1.28 21.76 -18.97
N ASP A 167 2.43 21.15 -19.17
CA ASP A 167 3.20 20.43 -18.14
C ASP A 167 2.38 19.35 -17.42
N PHE A 168 1.52 18.62 -18.17
CA PHE A 168 0.67 17.54 -17.66
C PHE A 168 -0.24 17.99 -16.49
N ARG A 169 -0.75 19.21 -16.53
CA ARG A 169 -1.77 19.65 -15.58
C ARG A 169 -3.12 19.04 -15.96
N PRO A 170 -3.95 18.65 -14.94
CA PRO A 170 -5.30 18.17 -15.19
C PRO A 170 -6.24 19.28 -15.69
#